data_f4c0cc8996eacc7108676a27c6114cc8
#
_entry.id   f4c0cc8996eacc7108676a27c6114cc8
#
_cell.length_a   1.000
_cell.length_b   1.000
_cell.length_c   1.000
_cell.angle_alpha   90.00
_cell.angle_beta   90.00
_cell.angle_gamma   90.00
#
_symmetry.space_group_name_H-M   'P 1'
#
loop_
_entity.id
_entity.type
_entity.pdbx_description
1 polymer ?
#
loop_
_entity_poly.entity_id
_entity_poly.type
_entity_poly.pdbx_seq_one_letter_code
_entity_poly.pdbx_strand_id
1 'polypeptide(L)'
;MSSLPPGASLDILAIAAHRDDVEQTCGGTLLKAAQRGQRTGILDLTQGEMGTRGTAEDRAREAADAANILGVKWRRALDIPDGRVENTWENRLKVASVIRETRPQVVILPYWKGRHPDHYTASVLGYEACFLAGLQKLDPHSALSTQHSAFSEGNPADAAATLKAGRPQDSRWDAGATKLAPHRPFKIIYATLYYDVRPTFVVDISEQFAAKFASILAYKSQFSDQDAGKDLFPAHDEILARVESMARFYGMLGGVKYAEPFLQKEVGLVEDLLAIPVKSI
;
A
#
# COMPACT_ATOMS: atom_id res chain seq x y z
N MET A 1 15.15 -0.97 -0.88
CA MET A 1 14.69 -1.84 -2.01
C MET A 1 13.81 -1.03 -2.96
N SER A 2 14.37 -0.03 -3.68
CA SER A 2 13.55 0.95 -4.42
C SER A 2 13.65 0.88 -5.94
N SER A 3 14.41 -0.02 -6.51
CA SER A 3 14.52 -0.18 -7.97
C SER A 3 14.33 -1.65 -8.39
N LEU A 4 13.49 -1.84 -9.41
CA LEU A 4 13.40 -3.12 -10.11
C LEU A 4 14.53 -3.20 -11.15
N PRO A 5 15.02 -4.40 -11.49
CA PRO A 5 15.91 -4.56 -12.63
C PRO A 5 15.28 -3.99 -13.91
N PRO A 6 16.08 -3.49 -14.87
CA PRO A 6 15.56 -2.98 -16.14
C PRO A 6 14.64 -4.00 -16.82
N GLY A 7 13.44 -3.56 -17.22
CA GLY A 7 12.42 -4.40 -17.86
C GLY A 7 11.65 -5.35 -16.93
N ALA A 8 11.96 -5.37 -15.63
CA ALA A 8 11.18 -6.16 -14.68
C ALA A 8 9.87 -5.47 -14.31
N SER A 9 8.80 -6.25 -14.12
CA SER A 9 7.49 -5.79 -13.64
C SER A 9 7.12 -6.49 -12.35
N LEU A 10 6.19 -5.92 -11.59
CA LEU A 10 5.56 -6.60 -10.47
C LEU A 10 4.36 -7.42 -10.95
N ASP A 11 4.10 -8.55 -10.30
CA ASP A 11 2.84 -9.26 -10.46
C ASP A 11 1.76 -8.63 -9.58
N ILE A 12 2.13 -8.23 -8.34
CA ILE A 12 1.22 -7.62 -7.37
C ILE A 12 1.87 -6.38 -6.76
N LEU A 13 1.14 -5.27 -6.74
CA LEU A 13 1.48 -4.05 -5.99
C LEU A 13 0.40 -3.78 -4.94
N ALA A 14 0.75 -3.80 -3.67
CA ALA A 14 -0.12 -3.34 -2.59
C ALA A 14 0.17 -1.86 -2.32
N ILE A 15 -0.88 -1.03 -2.29
CA ILE A 15 -0.80 0.41 -1.98
C ILE A 15 -1.50 0.64 -0.66
N ALA A 16 -0.86 1.32 0.26
CA ALA A 16 -1.41 1.64 1.58
C ALA A 16 -1.15 3.09 1.96
N ALA A 17 -1.92 3.60 2.91
CA ALA A 17 -1.72 4.94 3.45
C ALA A 17 -0.41 5.01 4.24
N HIS A 18 -0.20 4.07 5.17
CA HIS A 18 0.91 4.07 6.10
C HIS A 18 1.73 2.79 6.00
N ARG A 19 2.96 2.88 6.50
CA ARG A 19 3.85 1.73 6.69
C ARG A 19 3.32 0.87 7.83
N ASP A 20 2.92 -0.32 7.63
CA ASP A 20 2.31 -1.35 8.48
C ASP A 20 0.91 -1.79 8.04
N ASP A 21 0.19 -0.99 7.29
CA ASP A 21 -1.17 -1.31 6.83
C ASP A 21 -1.20 -2.60 5.99
N VAL A 22 -0.21 -2.77 5.09
CA VAL A 22 -0.14 -3.93 4.18
C VAL A 22 0.12 -5.21 4.96
N GLU A 23 1.01 -5.16 5.95
CA GLU A 23 1.30 -6.29 6.82
C GLU A 23 0.05 -6.73 7.57
N GLN A 24 -0.74 -5.79 8.04
CA GLN A 24 -1.98 -6.07 8.76
C GLN A 24 -3.09 -6.60 7.84
N THR A 25 -3.23 -6.05 6.63
CA THR A 25 -4.36 -6.35 5.73
C THR A 25 -4.13 -7.55 4.83
N CYS A 26 -2.97 -7.62 4.13
CA CYS A 26 -2.71 -8.60 3.08
C CYS A 26 -1.27 -9.15 3.07
N GLY A 27 -0.52 -9.01 4.17
CA GLY A 27 0.86 -9.49 4.28
C GLY A 27 1.01 -10.98 4.04
N GLY A 28 0.09 -11.80 4.56
CA GLY A 28 0.09 -13.24 4.33
C GLY A 28 -0.14 -13.61 2.86
N THR A 29 -1.01 -12.88 2.18
CA THR A 29 -1.27 -13.05 0.73
C THR A 29 -0.04 -12.69 -0.09
N LEU A 30 0.66 -11.58 0.24
CA LEU A 30 1.90 -11.20 -0.46
C LEU A 30 3.00 -12.24 -0.24
N LEU A 31 3.16 -12.75 0.99
CA LEU A 31 4.11 -13.83 1.26
C LEU A 31 3.79 -15.09 0.47
N LYS A 32 2.52 -15.51 0.45
CA LYS A 32 2.07 -16.67 -0.33
C LYS A 32 2.34 -16.49 -1.82
N ALA A 33 2.12 -15.29 -2.35
CA ALA A 33 2.44 -14.94 -3.72
C ALA A 33 3.97 -15.02 -3.99
N ALA A 34 4.78 -14.46 -3.09
CA ALA A 34 6.24 -14.53 -3.18
C ALA A 34 6.76 -15.98 -3.16
N GLN A 35 6.21 -16.84 -2.30
CA GLN A 35 6.52 -18.28 -2.23
C GLN A 35 6.17 -19.04 -3.52
N ARG A 36 5.22 -18.52 -4.30
CA ARG A 36 4.86 -19.02 -5.64
C ARG A 36 5.71 -18.45 -6.76
N GLY A 37 6.75 -17.67 -6.42
CA GLY A 37 7.65 -17.05 -7.39
C GLY A 37 7.14 -15.75 -8.00
N GLN A 38 6.01 -15.21 -7.53
CA GLN A 38 5.46 -13.94 -7.99
C GLN A 38 6.24 -12.76 -7.38
N ARG A 39 6.44 -11.71 -8.16
CA ARG A 39 7.10 -10.49 -7.71
C ARG A 39 6.10 -9.56 -7.07
N THR A 40 6.22 -9.37 -5.77
CA THR A 40 5.35 -8.50 -4.97
C THR A 40 6.04 -7.19 -4.63
N GLY A 41 5.26 -6.11 -4.54
CA GLY A 41 5.71 -4.79 -4.14
C GLY A 41 4.75 -4.11 -3.20
N ILE A 42 5.26 -3.13 -2.44
CA ILE A 42 4.48 -2.27 -1.54
C ILE A 42 4.77 -0.82 -1.87
N LEU A 43 3.70 -0.01 -1.98
CA LEU A 43 3.76 1.44 -2.07
C LEU A 43 3.07 2.04 -0.84
N ASP A 44 3.85 2.65 0.04
CA ASP A 44 3.35 3.43 1.15
C ASP A 44 3.12 4.88 0.66
N LEU A 45 1.94 5.47 0.88
CA LEU A 45 1.66 6.83 0.41
C LEU A 45 2.33 7.89 1.27
N THR A 46 2.48 7.63 2.58
CA THR A 46 3.12 8.51 3.55
C THR A 46 4.40 7.91 4.12
N GLN A 47 5.14 8.70 4.86
CA GLN A 47 6.31 8.21 5.61
C GLN A 47 5.97 7.85 7.06
N GLY A 48 4.73 8.11 7.49
CA GLY A 48 4.28 7.86 8.86
C GLY A 48 4.81 8.86 9.86
N GLU A 49 5.13 10.08 9.39
CA GLU A 49 5.81 11.12 10.17
C GLU A 49 4.96 11.77 11.25
N MET A 50 3.62 11.62 11.20
CA MET A 50 2.70 12.09 12.24
C MET A 50 2.41 11.03 13.30
N GLY A 51 3.02 9.86 13.21
CA GLY A 51 2.83 8.78 14.17
C GLY A 51 3.23 9.20 15.59
N THR A 52 2.42 8.83 16.60
CA THR A 52 2.69 9.11 18.02
C THR A 52 3.97 8.43 18.51
N ARG A 53 4.38 7.32 17.86
CA ARG A 53 5.50 6.47 18.25
C ARG A 53 6.49 6.31 17.08
N GLY A 54 7.79 6.36 17.40
CA GLY A 54 8.87 6.22 16.43
C GLY A 54 9.03 7.43 15.50
N THR A 55 10.18 7.49 14.84
CA THR A 55 10.48 8.48 13.80
C THR A 55 10.17 7.92 12.41
N ALA A 56 10.14 8.77 11.38
CA ALA A 56 10.01 8.33 9.99
C ALA A 56 11.16 7.37 9.59
N GLU A 57 12.37 7.61 10.10
CA GLU A 57 13.55 6.77 9.90
C GLU A 57 13.42 5.41 10.58
N ASP A 58 12.89 5.37 11.83
CA ASP A 58 12.59 4.11 12.53
C ASP A 58 11.60 3.29 11.72
N ARG A 59 10.48 3.89 11.34
CA ARG A 59 9.45 3.23 10.54
C ARG A 59 9.96 2.80 9.16
N ALA A 60 10.95 3.49 8.57
CA ALA A 60 11.57 3.07 7.32
C ALA A 60 12.41 1.79 7.50
N ARG A 61 13.17 1.67 8.60
CA ARG A 61 13.93 0.44 8.92
C ARG A 61 12.99 -0.73 9.20
N GLU A 62 11.98 -0.50 10.03
CA GLU A 62 10.97 -1.50 10.39
C GLU A 62 10.20 -2.00 9.15
N ALA A 63 9.85 -1.10 8.23
CA ALA A 63 9.23 -1.45 6.96
C ALA A 63 10.14 -2.29 6.05
N ALA A 64 11.45 -2.03 6.06
CA ALA A 64 12.41 -2.86 5.33
C ALA A 64 12.51 -4.27 5.91
N ASP A 65 12.53 -4.39 7.24
CA ASP A 65 12.55 -5.68 7.94
C ASP A 65 11.27 -6.48 7.67
N ALA A 66 10.10 -5.83 7.76
CA ALA A 66 8.81 -6.43 7.42
C ALA A 66 8.75 -6.91 5.96
N ALA A 67 9.23 -6.08 5.01
CA ALA A 67 9.29 -6.45 3.60
C ALA A 67 10.18 -7.68 3.36
N ASN A 68 11.30 -7.80 4.07
CA ASN A 68 12.18 -8.98 4.00
C ASN A 68 11.46 -10.23 4.49
N ILE A 69 10.75 -10.17 5.62
CA ILE A 69 9.98 -11.29 6.18
C ILE A 69 8.92 -11.76 5.18
N LEU A 70 8.24 -10.82 4.50
CA LEU A 70 7.20 -11.11 3.52
C LEU A 70 7.75 -11.48 2.12
N GLY A 71 9.07 -11.45 1.93
CA GLY A 71 9.70 -11.73 0.62
C GLY A 71 9.38 -10.71 -0.46
N VAL A 72 8.96 -9.50 -0.07
CA VAL A 72 8.63 -8.38 -0.97
C VAL A 72 9.89 -7.93 -1.73
N LYS A 73 9.78 -7.78 -3.05
CA LYS A 73 10.92 -7.43 -3.92
C LYS A 73 11.11 -5.94 -4.15
N TRP A 74 10.07 -5.16 -3.92
CA TRP A 74 10.07 -3.72 -4.14
C TRP A 74 9.23 -3.02 -3.07
N ARG A 75 9.77 -1.98 -2.46
CA ARG A 75 9.02 -1.11 -1.54
C ARG A 75 9.50 0.32 -1.67
N ARG A 76 8.55 1.25 -1.69
CA ARG A 76 8.79 2.68 -1.71
C ARG A 76 7.74 3.40 -0.87
N ALA A 77 8.13 4.48 -0.19
CA ALA A 77 7.20 5.46 0.36
C ALA A 77 7.19 6.71 -0.52
N LEU A 78 6.03 7.33 -0.69
CA LEU A 78 5.89 8.66 -1.26
C LEU A 78 6.06 9.72 -0.16
N ASP A 79 5.98 10.97 -0.58
CA ASP A 79 6.06 12.17 0.25
C ASP A 79 4.68 12.83 0.49
N ILE A 80 3.60 12.07 0.41
CA ILE A 80 2.26 12.57 0.73
C ILE A 80 2.19 12.76 2.25
N PRO A 81 1.76 13.93 2.75
CA PRO A 81 1.73 14.19 4.19
C PRO A 81 0.85 13.20 4.96
N ASP A 82 1.40 12.64 6.04
CA ASP A 82 0.71 11.73 6.95
C ASP A 82 -0.42 12.44 7.71
N GLY A 83 -1.55 11.76 7.93
CA GLY A 83 -2.76 12.33 8.51
C GLY A 83 -3.52 13.26 7.56
N ARG A 84 -3.02 13.44 6.33
CA ARG A 84 -3.55 14.37 5.34
C ARG A 84 -3.43 13.84 3.91
N VAL A 85 -3.72 12.58 3.73
CA VAL A 85 -3.79 11.97 2.38
C VAL A 85 -4.99 12.58 1.63
N GLU A 86 -4.70 13.34 0.58
CA GLU A 86 -5.71 14.01 -0.26
C GLU A 86 -5.74 13.41 -1.66
N ASN A 87 -6.92 13.24 -2.24
CA ASN A 87 -7.10 12.77 -3.62
C ASN A 87 -6.93 13.93 -4.62
N THR A 88 -5.78 14.58 -4.60
CA THR A 88 -5.45 15.67 -5.53
C THR A 88 -4.97 15.14 -6.88
N TRP A 89 -4.99 15.99 -7.90
CA TRP A 89 -4.41 15.68 -9.22
C TRP A 89 -2.93 15.28 -9.10
N GLU A 90 -2.15 16.04 -8.34
CA GLU A 90 -0.73 15.78 -8.12
C GLU A 90 -0.49 14.40 -7.49
N ASN A 91 -1.18 14.08 -6.40
CA ASN A 91 -1.03 12.79 -5.72
C ASN A 91 -1.43 11.61 -6.63
N ARG A 92 -2.48 11.78 -7.46
CA ARG A 92 -2.84 10.77 -8.48
C ARG A 92 -1.73 10.58 -9.50
N LEU A 93 -1.05 11.64 -9.93
CA LEU A 93 0.08 11.54 -10.86
C LEU A 93 1.29 10.84 -10.22
N LYS A 94 1.60 11.12 -8.95
CA LYS A 94 2.66 10.43 -8.21
C LYS A 94 2.42 8.91 -8.19
N VAL A 95 1.22 8.49 -7.82
CA VAL A 95 0.86 7.05 -7.80
C VAL A 95 0.81 6.46 -9.21
N ALA A 96 0.27 7.17 -10.19
CA ALA A 96 0.22 6.72 -11.59
C ALA A 96 1.62 6.52 -12.19
N SER A 97 2.59 7.37 -11.80
CA SER A 97 4.00 7.20 -12.18
C SER A 97 4.57 5.90 -11.65
N VAL A 98 4.33 5.59 -10.37
CA VAL A 98 4.78 4.32 -9.78
C VAL A 98 4.14 3.12 -10.47
N ILE A 99 2.84 3.17 -10.79
CA ILE A 99 2.15 2.10 -11.51
C ILE A 99 2.78 1.89 -12.90
N ARG A 100 3.14 2.94 -13.62
CA ARG A 100 3.83 2.81 -14.92
C ARG A 100 5.25 2.26 -14.79
N GLU A 101 5.97 2.68 -13.75
CA GLU A 101 7.32 2.18 -13.46
C GLU A 101 7.31 0.69 -13.14
N THR A 102 6.41 0.28 -12.25
CA THR A 102 6.38 -1.08 -11.71
C THR A 102 5.50 -2.06 -12.50
N ARG A 103 4.60 -1.56 -13.34
CA ARG A 103 3.74 -2.33 -14.26
C ARG A 103 3.03 -3.53 -13.61
N PRO A 104 2.32 -3.36 -12.48
CA PRO A 104 1.70 -4.48 -11.78
C PRO A 104 0.51 -5.05 -12.56
N GLN A 105 0.32 -6.37 -12.53
CA GLN A 105 -0.88 -7.02 -13.06
C GLN A 105 -2.07 -6.83 -12.10
N VAL A 106 -1.82 -6.94 -10.79
CA VAL A 106 -2.81 -6.76 -9.74
C VAL A 106 -2.39 -5.61 -8.84
N VAL A 107 -3.33 -4.72 -8.53
CA VAL A 107 -3.18 -3.71 -7.48
C VAL A 107 -4.11 -4.06 -6.34
N ILE A 108 -3.56 -4.09 -5.11
CA ILE A 108 -4.33 -4.21 -3.87
C ILE A 108 -4.41 -2.83 -3.24
N LEU A 109 -5.63 -2.36 -2.97
CA LEU A 109 -5.92 -1.08 -2.34
C LEU A 109 -6.54 -1.28 -0.95
N PRO A 110 -6.48 -0.30 -0.06
CA PRO A 110 -7.28 -0.31 1.15
C PRO A 110 -8.77 -0.34 0.83
N TYR A 111 -9.58 -0.92 1.72
CA TYR A 111 -11.03 -0.87 1.62
C TYR A 111 -11.53 0.59 1.64
N TRP A 112 -12.52 0.90 0.80
CA TRP A 112 -13.01 2.27 0.56
C TRP A 112 -13.91 2.84 1.67
N LYS A 113 -14.07 2.13 2.77
CA LYS A 113 -14.71 2.60 4.00
C LYS A 113 -13.83 2.24 5.18
N GLY A 114 -13.87 3.03 6.22
CA GLY A 114 -13.09 2.75 7.40
C GLY A 114 -13.05 3.91 8.36
N ARG A 115 -12.44 3.69 9.52
CA ARG A 115 -12.33 4.69 10.58
C ARG A 115 -11.28 5.75 10.26
N HIS A 116 -10.15 5.35 9.63
CA HIS A 116 -9.05 6.27 9.33
C HIS A 116 -9.28 6.99 8.00
N PRO A 117 -9.29 8.34 7.98
CA PRO A 117 -9.53 9.10 6.76
C PRO A 117 -8.51 8.81 5.66
N ASP A 118 -7.22 8.66 5.98
CA ASP A 118 -6.19 8.37 5.01
C ASP A 118 -6.42 7.02 4.30
N HIS A 119 -6.96 5.99 5.00
CA HIS A 119 -7.19 4.68 4.38
C HIS A 119 -8.26 4.74 3.28
N TYR A 120 -9.42 5.35 3.55
CA TYR A 120 -10.45 5.42 2.50
C TYR A 120 -10.09 6.42 1.39
N THR A 121 -9.31 7.48 1.72
CA THR A 121 -8.81 8.39 0.70
C THR A 121 -7.74 7.71 -0.17
N ALA A 122 -6.83 6.94 0.42
CA ALA A 122 -5.84 6.12 -0.32
C ALA A 122 -6.52 5.14 -1.28
N SER A 123 -7.67 4.57 -0.89
CA SER A 123 -8.47 3.70 -1.76
C SER A 123 -8.93 4.41 -3.03
N VAL A 124 -9.52 5.59 -2.90
CA VAL A 124 -10.03 6.37 -4.04
C VAL A 124 -8.87 6.89 -4.89
N LEU A 125 -7.84 7.45 -4.24
CA LEU A 125 -6.62 7.93 -4.89
C LEU A 125 -5.96 6.84 -5.74
N GLY A 126 -5.74 5.66 -5.16
CA GLY A 126 -5.14 4.52 -5.86
C GLY A 126 -5.98 4.02 -7.03
N TYR A 127 -7.30 3.96 -6.88
CA TYR A 127 -8.22 3.57 -7.95
C TYR A 127 -8.16 4.53 -9.14
N GLU A 128 -8.24 5.84 -8.89
CA GLU A 128 -8.18 6.85 -9.94
C GLU A 128 -6.78 6.91 -10.59
N ALA A 129 -5.71 6.71 -9.81
CA ALA A 129 -4.35 6.63 -10.34
C ALA A 129 -4.15 5.43 -11.28
N CYS A 130 -4.77 4.27 -11.00
CA CYS A 130 -4.77 3.12 -11.91
C CYS A 130 -5.40 3.46 -13.27
N PHE A 131 -6.49 4.25 -13.27
CA PHE A 131 -7.09 4.74 -14.51
C PHE A 131 -6.14 5.68 -15.26
N LEU A 132 -5.59 6.68 -14.57
CA LEU A 132 -4.68 7.66 -15.17
C LEU A 132 -3.42 7.01 -15.75
N ALA A 133 -2.86 6.02 -15.06
CA ALA A 133 -1.67 5.29 -15.51
C ALA A 133 -1.86 4.63 -16.88
N GLY A 134 -3.11 4.30 -17.26
CA GLY A 134 -3.45 3.72 -18.57
C GLY A 134 -3.64 4.72 -19.71
N LEU A 135 -3.66 6.04 -19.44
CA LEU A 135 -3.93 7.04 -20.47
C LEU A 135 -2.72 7.34 -21.34
N GLN A 136 -2.80 7.06 -22.64
CA GLN A 136 -1.67 7.22 -23.57
C GLN A 136 -1.17 8.67 -23.71
N LYS A 137 -2.10 9.63 -23.67
CA LYS A 137 -1.78 11.05 -23.85
C LYS A 137 -1.29 11.73 -22.58
N LEU A 138 -1.45 11.10 -21.42
CA LEU A 138 -0.95 11.61 -20.15
C LEU A 138 0.49 11.14 -19.93
N ASP A 139 1.37 12.06 -19.58
CA ASP A 139 2.69 11.77 -19.04
C ASP A 139 2.74 12.24 -17.59
N PRO A 140 2.64 11.34 -16.60
CA PRO A 140 2.62 11.72 -15.20
C PRO A 140 3.87 12.46 -14.75
N HIS A 141 5.05 12.12 -15.26
CA HIS A 141 6.31 12.79 -14.91
C HIS A 141 6.36 14.21 -15.44
N SER A 142 6.06 14.41 -16.73
CA SER A 142 6.02 15.73 -17.35
C SER A 142 4.97 16.63 -16.69
N ALA A 143 3.79 16.09 -16.37
CA ALA A 143 2.74 16.85 -15.72
C ALA A 143 3.12 17.29 -14.29
N LEU A 144 3.87 16.49 -13.54
CA LEU A 144 4.39 16.87 -12.22
C LEU A 144 5.48 17.97 -12.33
N SER A 145 6.43 17.85 -13.28
CA SER A 145 7.49 18.84 -13.47
C SER A 145 6.95 20.20 -13.90
N THR A 146 5.93 20.24 -14.76
CA THR A 146 5.29 21.48 -15.22
C THR A 146 4.59 22.22 -14.08
N GLN A 147 3.97 21.52 -13.15
CA GLN A 147 3.33 22.14 -11.98
C GLN A 147 4.38 22.79 -11.05
N HIS A 148 5.52 22.13 -10.83
CA HIS A 148 6.59 22.69 -10.00
C HIS A 148 7.20 23.96 -10.62
N SER A 149 7.34 24.04 -11.94
CA SER A 149 7.83 25.25 -12.63
C SER A 149 6.84 26.41 -12.55
N ALA A 150 5.55 26.16 -12.68
CA ALA A 150 4.50 27.18 -12.60
C ALA A 150 4.40 27.83 -11.19
N PHE A 151 4.72 27.09 -10.13
CA PHE A 151 4.79 27.61 -8.76
C PHE A 151 6.10 28.35 -8.46
N SER A 152 7.18 28.11 -9.22
CA SER A 152 8.48 28.79 -9.02
C SER A 152 8.56 30.17 -9.68
N GLU A 153 7.67 30.49 -10.61
CA GLU A 153 7.59 31.80 -11.27
C GLU A 153 6.73 32.85 -10.53
N GLY A 154 6.13 32.47 -9.40
CA GLY A 154 5.34 33.35 -8.54
C GLY A 154 6.21 34.10 -7.53
N ASN A 155 6.21 35.43 -7.65
CA ASN A 155 6.69 36.52 -6.75
C ASN A 155 7.98 36.26 -5.93
N PRO A 156 9.06 37.04 -6.15
CA PRO A 156 10.35 36.92 -5.43
C PRO A 156 10.27 37.04 -3.91
N ALA A 157 9.21 37.61 -3.34
CA ALA A 157 9.00 37.72 -1.90
C ALA A 157 8.67 36.40 -1.22
N ASP A 158 8.01 35.44 -1.93
CA ASP A 158 7.65 34.11 -1.40
C ASP A 158 8.82 33.13 -1.47
N ALA A 159 9.79 33.36 -2.33
CA ALA A 159 10.98 32.50 -2.46
C ALA A 159 11.88 32.53 -1.20
N ALA A 160 11.90 33.63 -0.45
CA ALA A 160 12.72 33.77 0.75
C ALA A 160 12.15 33.03 1.98
N ALA A 161 10.84 32.83 2.03
CA ALA A 161 10.19 32.10 3.11
C ALA A 161 10.30 30.55 2.94
N THR A 162 10.39 30.09 1.70
CA THR A 162 10.47 28.64 1.36
C THR A 162 11.89 28.09 1.56
N LEU A 163 12.93 28.94 1.55
CA LEU A 163 14.33 28.54 1.75
C LEU A 163 14.71 28.19 3.20
N LYS A 164 13.83 28.49 4.19
CA LYS A 164 14.09 28.19 5.61
C LYS A 164 13.49 26.86 6.11
N ALA A 165 12.60 26.24 5.37
CA ALA A 165 12.16 24.87 5.65
C ALA A 165 12.99 23.94 4.77
N GLY A 166 13.96 23.24 5.38
CA GLY A 166 14.81 22.27 4.67
C GLY A 166 13.95 21.24 3.93
N ARG A 167 13.84 21.39 2.61
CA ARG A 167 13.26 20.36 1.74
C ARG A 167 14.19 19.15 1.74
N PRO A 168 13.71 17.94 1.95
CA PRO A 168 14.40 16.77 1.45
C PRO A 168 14.44 16.91 -0.08
N GLN A 169 15.62 17.11 -0.65
CA GLN A 169 15.83 17.03 -2.10
C GLN A 169 15.68 15.56 -2.50
N ASP A 170 14.47 15.14 -2.79
CA ASP A 170 14.26 13.88 -3.49
C ASP A 170 14.43 14.11 -5.00
N SER A 171 15.70 14.12 -5.44
CA SER A 171 16.15 14.33 -6.82
C SER A 171 15.62 13.26 -7.83
N ARG A 172 14.77 12.36 -7.38
CA ARG A 172 14.24 11.26 -8.20
C ARG A 172 13.16 11.68 -9.20
N TRP A 173 12.72 12.94 -9.15
CA TRP A 173 11.74 13.51 -10.07
C TRP A 173 12.34 14.44 -11.12
N ASP A 174 13.69 14.53 -11.21
CA ASP A 174 14.40 15.47 -12.08
C ASP A 174 14.23 15.19 -13.58
N ALA A 175 14.19 16.30 -14.33
CA ALA A 175 14.05 16.39 -15.77
C ALA A 175 15.14 15.57 -16.51
N GLY A 176 14.77 14.40 -17.02
CA GLY A 176 15.63 13.47 -17.76
C GLY A 176 15.06 12.05 -17.82
N ALA A 177 13.98 11.78 -17.07
CA ALA A 177 13.34 10.48 -17.07
C ALA A 177 12.69 10.17 -18.43
N THR A 178 13.06 9.05 -19.04
CA THR A 178 12.41 8.52 -20.23
C THR A 178 10.91 8.36 -19.98
N LYS A 179 10.09 8.83 -20.91
CA LYS A 179 8.62 8.72 -20.86
C LYS A 179 8.21 7.28 -20.62
N LEU A 180 7.61 7.00 -19.46
CA LEU A 180 7.12 5.68 -19.12
C LEU A 180 5.89 5.32 -19.97
N ALA A 181 5.91 4.14 -20.58
CA ALA A 181 4.79 3.65 -21.36
C ALA A 181 3.52 3.50 -20.49
N PRO A 182 2.33 3.79 -21.04
CA PRO A 182 1.07 3.57 -20.34
C PRO A 182 0.95 2.14 -19.83
N HIS A 183 0.36 2.00 -18.64
CA HIS A 183 0.07 0.71 -18.05
C HIS A 183 -1.22 0.79 -17.24
N ARG A 184 -2.14 -0.14 -17.48
CA ARG A 184 -3.35 -0.30 -16.66
C ARG A 184 -3.28 -1.66 -15.99
N PRO A 185 -3.35 -1.72 -14.65
CA PRO A 185 -3.44 -2.99 -13.94
C PRO A 185 -4.63 -3.81 -14.46
N PHE A 186 -4.46 -5.12 -14.50
CA PHE A 186 -5.50 -6.03 -14.98
C PHE A 186 -6.62 -6.19 -13.95
N LYS A 187 -6.26 -6.17 -12.65
CA LYS A 187 -7.19 -6.31 -11.54
C LYS A 187 -6.91 -5.27 -10.46
N ILE A 188 -7.98 -4.74 -9.87
CA ILE A 188 -7.94 -3.94 -8.65
C ILE A 188 -8.77 -4.68 -7.62
N ILE A 189 -8.16 -5.02 -6.48
CA ILE A 189 -8.83 -5.68 -5.35
C ILE A 189 -8.60 -4.87 -4.09
N TYR A 190 -9.45 -5.07 -3.09
CA TYR A 190 -9.43 -4.27 -1.87
C TYR A 190 -9.25 -5.17 -0.67
N ALA A 191 -8.25 -4.86 0.17
CA ALA A 191 -8.00 -5.52 1.43
C ALA A 191 -8.62 -4.73 2.59
N THR A 192 -9.12 -5.39 3.61
CA THR A 192 -9.79 -4.76 4.76
C THR A 192 -9.26 -5.25 6.10
N LEU A 193 -9.26 -4.35 7.08
CA LEU A 193 -9.03 -4.64 8.50
C LEU A 193 -10.33 -4.80 9.30
N TYR A 194 -11.49 -4.65 8.65
CA TYR A 194 -12.78 -4.62 9.33
C TYR A 194 -13.51 -5.94 9.18
N TYR A 195 -14.11 -6.44 10.26
CA TYR A 195 -14.83 -7.71 10.33
C TYR A 195 -16.33 -7.58 10.05
N ASP A 196 -16.87 -6.39 9.96
CA ASP A 196 -18.25 -6.11 9.56
C ASP A 196 -18.44 -6.05 8.04
N VAL A 197 -17.43 -6.45 7.30
CA VAL A 197 -17.41 -6.43 5.83
C VAL A 197 -17.52 -7.85 5.31
N ARG A 198 -18.56 -8.13 4.50
CA ARG A 198 -18.65 -9.40 3.79
C ARG A 198 -17.68 -9.40 2.60
N PRO A 199 -16.63 -10.23 2.63
CA PRO A 199 -15.66 -10.28 1.55
C PRO A 199 -16.27 -10.92 0.28
N THR A 200 -15.73 -10.57 -0.88
CA THR A 200 -16.04 -11.25 -2.15
C THR A 200 -15.37 -12.62 -2.17
N PHE A 201 -14.15 -12.71 -1.65
CA PHE A 201 -13.38 -13.94 -1.48
C PHE A 201 -12.37 -13.79 -0.35
N VAL A 202 -11.82 -14.89 0.08
CA VAL A 202 -10.73 -14.93 1.05
C VAL A 202 -9.54 -15.67 0.48
N VAL A 203 -8.34 -15.32 0.93
CA VAL A 203 -7.12 -16.06 0.61
C VAL A 203 -6.67 -16.83 1.85
N ASP A 204 -6.54 -18.14 1.71
CA ASP A 204 -5.98 -19.00 2.76
C ASP A 204 -4.51 -18.65 3.00
N ILE A 205 -4.22 -18.23 4.23
CA ILE A 205 -2.87 -17.88 4.71
C ILE A 205 -2.45 -18.74 5.91
N SER A 206 -3.04 -19.93 6.06
CA SER A 206 -2.82 -20.77 7.24
C SER A 206 -1.35 -21.08 7.46
N GLU A 207 -0.59 -21.31 6.40
CA GLU A 207 0.86 -21.55 6.47
C GLU A 207 1.68 -20.24 6.61
N GLN A 208 1.16 -19.11 6.17
CA GLN A 208 1.82 -17.81 6.18
C GLN A 208 1.55 -17.01 7.44
N PHE A 209 0.58 -17.41 8.26
CA PHE A 209 0.10 -16.60 9.39
C PHE A 209 1.21 -16.22 10.38
N ALA A 210 2.09 -17.16 10.74
CA ALA A 210 3.17 -16.88 11.68
C ALA A 210 4.15 -15.82 11.13
N ALA A 211 4.50 -15.88 9.85
CA ALA A 211 5.39 -14.92 9.22
C ALA A 211 4.68 -13.57 9.00
N LYS A 212 3.39 -13.57 8.62
CA LYS A 212 2.58 -12.33 8.60
C LYS A 212 2.63 -11.65 9.97
N PHE A 213 2.39 -12.40 11.05
CA PHE A 213 2.42 -11.84 12.39
C PHE A 213 3.80 -11.29 12.75
N ALA A 214 4.89 -12.01 12.41
CA ALA A 214 6.26 -11.54 12.60
C ALA A 214 6.54 -10.23 11.82
N SER A 215 5.96 -10.05 10.62
CA SER A 215 6.11 -8.82 9.85
C SER A 215 5.40 -7.63 10.49
N ILE A 216 4.27 -7.83 11.15
CA ILE A 216 3.59 -6.79 11.96
C ILE A 216 4.48 -6.41 13.15
N LEU A 217 5.02 -7.39 13.86
CA LEU A 217 5.90 -7.16 15.02
C LEU A 217 7.27 -6.58 14.65
N ALA A 218 7.66 -6.57 13.38
CA ALA A 218 8.86 -5.87 12.95
C ALA A 218 8.77 -4.35 13.20
N TYR A 219 7.54 -3.80 13.25
CA TYR A 219 7.28 -2.41 13.63
C TYR A 219 7.29 -2.24 15.15
N LYS A 220 8.47 -2.39 15.74
CA LYS A 220 8.67 -2.31 17.20
C LYS A 220 8.23 -0.96 17.77
N SER A 221 8.43 0.13 17.02
CA SER A 221 7.96 1.45 17.42
C SER A 221 6.44 1.53 17.58
N GLN A 222 5.68 0.72 16.84
CA GLN A 222 4.21 0.75 16.85
C GLN A 222 3.60 -0.31 17.77
N PHE A 223 4.17 -1.50 17.82
CA PHE A 223 3.56 -2.70 18.41
C PHE A 223 4.30 -3.25 19.64
N SER A 224 5.37 -2.59 20.13
CA SER A 224 5.95 -2.92 21.44
C SER A 224 5.27 -2.12 22.55
N ASP A 225 5.34 -2.66 23.78
CA ASP A 225 4.86 -1.96 24.97
C ASP A 225 5.75 -0.76 25.25
N GLN A 226 5.24 0.43 24.96
CA GLN A 226 5.88 1.72 25.21
C GLN A 226 4.94 2.60 26.03
N ASP A 227 5.50 3.48 26.86
CA ASP A 227 4.71 4.42 27.65
C ASP A 227 4.01 5.49 26.79
N ALA A 228 4.62 5.87 25.66
CA ALA A 228 4.03 6.84 24.74
C ALA A 228 2.75 6.29 24.11
N GLY A 229 1.63 6.97 24.35
CA GLY A 229 0.32 6.59 23.79
C GLY A 229 -0.28 5.32 24.41
N LYS A 230 0.10 4.94 25.64
CA LYS A 230 -0.36 3.74 26.33
C LYS A 230 -1.89 3.61 26.39
N ASP A 231 -2.60 4.74 26.51
CA ASP A 231 -4.06 4.76 26.55
C ASP A 231 -4.72 4.70 25.16
N LEU A 232 -3.93 4.85 24.09
CA LEU A 232 -4.42 4.85 22.70
C LEU A 232 -4.12 3.54 21.96
N PHE A 233 -3.06 2.84 22.36
CA PHE A 233 -2.62 1.63 21.68
C PHE A 233 -2.87 0.40 22.56
N PRO A 234 -3.41 -0.69 22.01
CA PRO A 234 -3.60 -1.93 22.74
C PRO A 234 -2.24 -2.53 23.18
N ALA A 235 -2.26 -3.29 24.26
CA ALA A 235 -1.11 -4.07 24.70
C ALA A 235 -0.69 -5.11 23.63
N HIS A 236 0.57 -5.54 23.67
CA HIS A 236 1.14 -6.45 22.66
C HIS A 236 0.35 -7.75 22.49
N ASP A 237 -0.05 -8.38 23.58
CA ASP A 237 -0.84 -9.62 23.58
C ASP A 237 -2.26 -9.39 23.02
N GLU A 238 -2.84 -8.22 23.25
CA GLU A 238 -4.13 -7.85 22.65
C GLU A 238 -4.02 -7.64 21.15
N ILE A 239 -2.91 -7.10 20.64
CA ILE A 239 -2.65 -6.97 19.20
C ILE A 239 -2.63 -8.36 18.54
N LEU A 240 -1.88 -9.31 19.13
CA LEU A 240 -1.85 -10.68 18.67
C LEU A 240 -3.26 -11.30 18.62
N ALA A 241 -3.99 -11.16 19.73
CA ALA A 241 -5.35 -11.69 19.82
C ALA A 241 -6.29 -11.12 18.75
N ARG A 242 -6.20 -9.82 18.47
CA ARG A 242 -7.00 -9.14 17.42
C ARG A 242 -6.64 -9.65 16.03
N VAL A 243 -5.36 -9.68 15.70
CA VAL A 243 -4.89 -10.16 14.37
C VAL A 243 -5.28 -11.62 14.15
N GLU A 244 -5.09 -12.47 15.16
CA GLU A 244 -5.47 -13.88 15.07
C GLU A 244 -6.99 -14.05 14.97
N SER A 245 -7.78 -13.33 15.78
CA SER A 245 -9.24 -13.40 15.73
C SER A 245 -9.80 -13.02 14.36
N MET A 246 -9.25 -11.96 13.73
CA MET A 246 -9.62 -11.57 12.39
C MET A 246 -9.30 -12.65 11.36
N ALA A 247 -8.08 -13.18 11.39
CA ALA A 247 -7.65 -14.22 10.46
C ALA A 247 -8.46 -15.51 10.62
N ARG A 248 -8.82 -15.88 11.86
CA ARG A 248 -9.71 -17.04 12.15
C ARG A 248 -11.14 -16.80 11.69
N PHE A 249 -11.69 -15.61 11.93
CA PHE A 249 -13.05 -15.27 11.50
C PHE A 249 -13.19 -15.43 9.98
N TYR A 250 -12.27 -14.86 9.20
CA TYR A 250 -12.29 -15.00 7.75
C TYR A 250 -11.89 -16.41 7.29
N GLY A 251 -11.01 -17.07 8.02
CA GLY A 251 -10.69 -18.49 7.80
C GLY A 251 -11.91 -19.39 7.92
N MET A 252 -12.74 -19.15 8.93
CA MET A 252 -14.00 -19.89 9.12
C MET A 252 -14.95 -19.72 7.92
N LEU A 253 -15.05 -18.51 7.33
CA LEU A 253 -15.88 -18.28 6.14
C LEU A 253 -15.37 -19.05 4.91
N GLY A 254 -14.06 -19.26 4.80
CA GLY A 254 -13.43 -20.00 3.70
C GLY A 254 -13.21 -21.49 3.97
N GLY A 255 -13.54 -21.98 5.18
CA GLY A 255 -13.29 -23.37 5.58
C GLY A 255 -11.79 -23.70 5.76
N VAL A 256 -10.98 -22.69 6.18
CA VAL A 256 -9.54 -22.81 6.45
C VAL A 256 -9.19 -22.26 7.84
N LYS A 257 -7.95 -22.49 8.30
CA LYS A 257 -7.57 -22.07 9.65
C LYS A 257 -7.43 -20.55 9.77
N TYR A 258 -6.74 -19.92 8.82
CA TYR A 258 -6.52 -18.49 8.75
C TYR A 258 -6.70 -17.98 7.34
N ALA A 259 -7.38 -16.85 7.16
CA ALA A 259 -7.55 -16.22 5.85
C ALA A 259 -7.46 -14.69 5.93
N GLU A 260 -7.14 -14.09 4.80
CA GLU A 260 -7.23 -12.66 4.56
C GLU A 260 -8.42 -12.35 3.64
N PRO A 261 -9.24 -11.35 4.00
CA PRO A 261 -10.45 -10.99 3.24
C PRO A 261 -10.16 -10.00 2.13
N PHE A 262 -10.81 -10.20 0.99
CA PHE A 262 -10.73 -9.30 -0.16
C PHE A 262 -12.10 -8.99 -0.75
N LEU A 263 -12.19 -7.78 -1.31
CA LEU A 263 -13.35 -7.36 -2.09
C LEU A 263 -12.91 -6.97 -3.50
N GLN A 264 -13.83 -7.13 -4.43
CA GLN A 264 -13.72 -6.60 -5.78
C GLN A 264 -15.02 -5.87 -6.14
N LYS A 265 -14.91 -4.81 -6.94
CA LYS A 265 -16.07 -4.06 -7.43
C LYS A 265 -16.64 -4.67 -8.71
N GLU A 266 -15.76 -5.25 -9.49
CA GLU A 266 -16.10 -5.85 -10.78
C GLU A 266 -16.68 -7.25 -10.58
N VAL A 267 -17.65 -7.60 -11.41
CA VAL A 267 -18.21 -8.96 -11.45
C VAL A 267 -17.19 -9.90 -12.12
N GLY A 268 -16.89 -11.01 -11.44
CA GLY A 268 -16.00 -12.04 -11.99
C GLY A 268 -16.68 -12.80 -13.14
N LEU A 269 -16.01 -12.92 -14.28
CA LEU A 269 -16.43 -13.81 -15.35
C LEU A 269 -15.95 -15.23 -15.04
N VAL A 270 -16.87 -16.19 -15.01
CA VAL A 270 -16.58 -17.61 -14.79
C VAL A 270 -17.01 -18.38 -16.04
N GLU A 271 -16.09 -19.08 -16.67
CA GLU A 271 -16.36 -19.88 -17.85
C GLU A 271 -16.90 -21.27 -17.47
N ASP A 272 -16.49 -21.80 -16.32
CA ASP A 272 -16.89 -23.12 -15.81
C ASP A 272 -17.38 -23.02 -14.36
N LEU A 273 -18.62 -23.43 -14.10
CA LEU A 273 -19.20 -23.43 -12.76
C LEU A 273 -18.44 -24.32 -11.78
N LEU A 274 -17.79 -25.39 -12.25
CA LEU A 274 -16.98 -26.28 -11.41
C LEU A 274 -15.68 -25.61 -10.94
N ALA A 275 -15.22 -24.56 -11.63
CA ALA A 275 -14.04 -23.80 -11.23
C ALA A 275 -14.33 -22.77 -10.12
N ILE A 276 -15.59 -22.56 -9.72
CA ILE A 276 -15.92 -21.63 -8.64
C ILE A 276 -15.43 -22.23 -7.30
N PRO A 277 -14.49 -21.57 -6.60
CA PRO A 277 -13.88 -22.11 -5.38
C PRO A 277 -14.78 -21.89 -4.16
N VAL A 278 -16.00 -22.38 -4.20
CA VAL A 278 -16.99 -22.23 -3.12
C VAL A 278 -17.34 -23.61 -2.57
N LYS A 279 -17.30 -23.75 -1.25
CA LYS A 279 -17.82 -24.88 -0.52
C LYS A 279 -19.11 -24.46 0.15
N SER A 280 -20.24 -24.96 -0.30
CA SER A 280 -21.57 -24.57 0.21
C SER A 280 -22.02 -25.37 1.41
N ILE A 281 -21.42 -26.55 1.65
CA ILE A 281 -21.69 -27.48 2.75
C ILE A 281 -20.41 -28.20 3.17
#